data_65b6cfe651936464f6714b2289ac2d8e
#
_entry.id   65b6cfe651936464f6714b2289ac2d8e
#
_cell.length_a   1.000
_cell.length_b   1.000
_cell.length_c   1.000
_cell.angle_alpha   90.00
_cell.angle_beta   90.00
_cell.angle_gamma   90.00
#
_symmetry.space_group_name_H-M   'P 1'
#
loop_
_entity.id
_entity.type
_entity.pdbx_description
1 polymer ?
#
loop_
_entity_poly.entity_id
_entity_poly.type
_entity_poly.pdbx_seq_one_letter_code
_entity_poly.pdbx_strand_id
1 'polypeptide(L)'
;MTILSGAAQAQTKIGTVDLHKLFDNYYKTKLAKAAIEDRKAQLEKDDKSMLDDFKKASDEYQQLLGQENDPVISSDERDRRKQDAADKLKLLQDRKTAIDQYERQAQATLSDQLQRMRDKVLVDIRAAVSDKAKIGGYTLVIDVSAQGITSTDVFLYHASENDLTDDVLKQLNAGAPIDTTTPAITMPSPSLLGTNSP
;
A
#
# COMPACT_ATOMS: atom_id res chain seq x y z
N MET A 1 54.48 40.85 -16.45
CA MET A 1 54.00 39.86 -15.43
C MET A 1 52.51 39.62 -15.67
N THR A 2 52.23 38.60 -16.47
CA THR A 2 50.85 38.32 -16.94
C THR A 2 50.23 37.27 -15.99
N ILE A 3 49.25 37.71 -15.18
CA ILE A 3 48.50 36.80 -14.28
C ILE A 3 47.45 36.11 -15.15
N LEU A 4 47.66 34.84 -15.50
CA LEU A 4 46.62 33.96 -16.05
C LEU A 4 45.66 33.64 -14.91
N SER A 5 44.51 34.32 -14.85
CA SER A 5 43.39 33.92 -14.04
C SER A 5 42.77 32.68 -14.71
N GLY A 6 43.15 31.50 -14.26
CA GLY A 6 42.48 30.25 -14.61
C GLY A 6 41.05 30.29 -14.02
N ALA A 7 40.06 30.52 -14.88
CA ALA A 7 38.67 30.28 -14.52
C ALA A 7 38.51 28.79 -14.20
N ALA A 8 38.43 28.45 -12.92
CA ALA A 8 38.01 27.10 -12.49
C ALA A 8 36.59 26.88 -13.01
N GLN A 9 36.46 26.18 -14.12
CA GLN A 9 35.15 25.71 -14.59
C GLN A 9 34.65 24.72 -13.53
N ALA A 10 33.65 25.12 -12.76
CA ALA A 10 32.95 24.24 -11.89
C ALA A 10 32.30 23.15 -12.75
N GLN A 11 32.89 21.97 -12.78
CA GLN A 11 32.38 20.82 -13.54
C GLN A 11 31.08 20.40 -12.96
N THR A 12 29.97 20.54 -13.72
CA THR A 12 28.62 20.12 -13.29
C THR A 12 28.63 18.61 -13.09
N LYS A 13 28.50 18.18 -11.83
CA LYS A 13 28.42 16.75 -11.49
C LYS A 13 26.96 16.35 -11.42
N ILE A 14 26.53 15.49 -12.33
CA ILE A 14 25.17 14.98 -12.40
C ILE A 14 25.15 13.55 -11.84
N GLY A 15 24.23 13.29 -10.92
CA GLY A 15 23.92 11.96 -10.41
C GLY A 15 22.60 11.44 -10.95
N THR A 16 22.38 10.14 -10.83
CA THR A 16 21.14 9.47 -11.17
C THR A 16 20.58 8.69 -9.98
N VAL A 17 19.27 8.51 -9.94
CA VAL A 17 18.58 7.62 -9.01
C VAL A 17 17.42 6.93 -9.73
N ASP A 18 17.13 5.70 -9.35
CA ASP A 18 15.90 5.00 -9.70
C ASP A 18 14.90 5.19 -8.55
N LEU A 19 13.97 6.15 -8.72
CA LEU A 19 13.00 6.46 -7.68
C LEU A 19 12.02 5.31 -7.44
N HIS A 20 11.65 4.54 -8.47
CA HIS A 20 10.81 3.34 -8.35
C HIS A 20 11.48 2.29 -7.45
N LYS A 21 12.76 1.97 -7.74
CA LYS A 21 13.55 1.02 -6.95
C LYS A 21 13.69 1.49 -5.49
N LEU A 22 13.94 2.78 -5.27
CA LEU A 22 13.99 3.35 -3.91
C LEU A 22 12.65 3.19 -3.18
N PHE A 23 11.56 3.59 -3.83
CA PHE A 23 10.22 3.53 -3.25
C PHE A 23 9.81 2.10 -2.88
N ASP A 24 9.99 1.14 -3.79
CA ASP A 24 9.53 -0.23 -3.57
C ASP A 24 10.39 -1.00 -2.56
N ASN A 25 11.68 -0.65 -2.44
CA ASN A 25 12.60 -1.36 -1.55
C ASN A 25 12.82 -0.67 -0.20
N TYR A 26 12.28 0.54 0.00
CA TYR A 26 12.34 1.20 1.29
C TYR A 26 11.46 0.46 2.32
N TYR A 27 12.06 0.12 3.48
CA TYR A 27 11.36 -0.68 4.50
C TYR A 27 10.05 -0.05 4.97
N LYS A 28 10.00 1.29 5.11
CA LYS A 28 8.75 1.98 5.50
C LYS A 28 7.65 1.84 4.45
N THR A 29 7.98 1.78 3.17
CA THR A 29 7.01 1.50 2.11
C THR A 29 6.41 0.10 2.28
N LYS A 30 7.26 -0.90 2.54
CA LYS A 30 6.83 -2.29 2.75
C LYS A 30 5.92 -2.41 3.97
N LEU A 31 6.30 -1.80 5.10
CA LEU A 31 5.47 -1.78 6.31
C LEU A 31 4.13 -1.08 6.10
N ALA A 32 4.15 0.07 5.42
CA ALA A 32 2.93 0.83 5.17
C ALA A 32 2.00 0.12 4.17
N LYS A 33 2.54 -0.54 3.12
CA LYS A 33 1.77 -1.38 2.21
C LYS A 33 1.09 -2.53 2.97
N ALA A 34 1.81 -3.23 3.84
CA ALA A 34 1.25 -4.30 4.66
C ALA A 34 0.10 -3.79 5.55
N ALA A 35 0.28 -2.65 6.23
CA ALA A 35 -0.77 -2.06 7.06
C ALA A 35 -2.02 -1.64 6.26
N ILE A 36 -1.85 -1.20 5.02
CA ILE A 36 -2.97 -0.86 4.12
C ILE A 36 -3.69 -2.13 3.66
N GLU A 37 -2.97 -3.21 3.35
CA GLU A 37 -3.58 -4.51 3.01
C GLU A 37 -4.36 -5.10 4.18
N ASP A 38 -3.83 -5.03 5.41
CA ASP A 38 -4.56 -5.44 6.62
C ASP A 38 -5.84 -4.62 6.81
N ARG A 39 -5.75 -3.30 6.59
CA ARG A 39 -6.94 -2.42 6.65
C ARG A 39 -7.97 -2.76 5.59
N LYS A 40 -7.53 -3.02 4.36
CA LYS A 40 -8.37 -3.45 3.26
C LYS A 40 -9.10 -4.76 3.60
N ALA A 41 -8.38 -5.76 4.09
CA ALA A 41 -8.96 -7.04 4.49
C ALA A 41 -10.00 -6.87 5.61
N GLN A 42 -9.78 -5.95 6.57
CA GLN A 42 -10.77 -5.65 7.59
C GLN A 42 -12.04 -5.00 7.01
N LEU A 43 -11.87 -4.02 6.11
CA LEU A 43 -13.01 -3.35 5.46
C LEU A 43 -13.83 -4.33 4.60
N GLU A 44 -13.18 -5.23 3.86
CA GLU A 44 -13.83 -6.28 3.08
C GLU A 44 -14.61 -7.28 3.97
N LYS A 45 -14.06 -7.59 5.15
CA LYS A 45 -14.75 -8.45 6.12
C LYS A 45 -15.99 -7.78 6.69
N ASP A 46 -15.91 -6.50 7.03
CA ASP A 46 -17.03 -5.74 7.55
C ASP A 46 -18.13 -5.58 6.49
N ASP A 47 -17.76 -5.28 5.25
CA ASP A 47 -18.66 -5.21 4.10
C ASP A 47 -19.39 -6.52 3.87
N LYS A 48 -18.66 -7.62 3.85
CA LYS A 48 -19.25 -8.97 3.73
C LYS A 48 -20.26 -9.24 4.84
N SER A 49 -19.97 -8.86 6.09
CA SER A 49 -20.90 -9.02 7.20
C SER A 49 -22.20 -8.24 6.98
N MET A 50 -22.09 -6.99 6.47
CA MET A 50 -23.26 -6.17 6.15
C MET A 50 -24.10 -6.76 5.03
N LEU A 51 -23.47 -7.32 3.99
CA LEU A 51 -24.13 -8.01 2.88
C LEU A 51 -24.81 -9.30 3.33
N ASP A 52 -24.18 -10.09 4.21
CA ASP A 52 -24.77 -11.32 4.77
C ASP A 52 -26.02 -10.98 5.62
N ASP A 53 -25.97 -9.90 6.41
CA ASP A 53 -27.12 -9.44 7.19
C ASP A 53 -28.23 -8.86 6.31
N PHE A 54 -27.90 -8.18 5.23
CA PHE A 54 -28.86 -7.72 4.23
C PHE A 54 -29.56 -8.93 3.56
N LYS A 55 -28.79 -9.94 3.17
CA LYS A 55 -29.33 -11.16 2.56
C LYS A 55 -30.30 -11.87 3.50
N LYS A 56 -29.94 -12.08 4.78
CA LYS A 56 -30.85 -12.68 5.77
C LYS A 56 -32.15 -11.90 5.88
N ALA A 57 -32.04 -10.55 5.99
CA ALA A 57 -33.24 -9.71 6.08
C ALA A 57 -34.09 -9.78 4.81
N SER A 58 -33.46 -9.93 3.64
CA SER A 58 -34.15 -10.13 2.35
C SER A 58 -34.89 -11.46 2.30
N ASP A 59 -34.26 -12.55 2.75
CA ASP A 59 -34.87 -13.87 2.81
C ASP A 59 -36.09 -13.88 3.77
N GLU A 60 -35.98 -13.22 4.93
CA GLU A 60 -37.10 -13.03 5.87
C GLU A 60 -38.26 -12.23 5.26
N TYR A 61 -37.95 -11.15 4.52
CA TYR A 61 -38.95 -10.38 3.81
C TYR A 61 -39.69 -11.20 2.76
N GLN A 62 -38.98 -12.02 1.97
CA GLN A 62 -39.60 -12.93 1.00
C GLN A 62 -40.54 -13.97 1.66
N GLN A 63 -40.16 -14.48 2.85
CA GLN A 63 -41.01 -15.38 3.63
C GLN A 63 -42.29 -14.68 4.10
N LEU A 64 -42.21 -13.44 4.57
CA LEU A 64 -43.38 -12.64 4.98
C LEU A 64 -44.35 -12.43 3.82
N LEU A 65 -43.84 -12.10 2.62
CA LEU A 65 -44.65 -11.93 1.41
C LEU A 65 -45.34 -13.25 1.02
N GLY A 66 -44.67 -14.41 1.16
CA GLY A 66 -45.28 -15.74 0.90
C GLY A 66 -46.40 -16.04 1.87
N GLN A 67 -46.32 -15.63 3.12
CA GLN A 67 -47.34 -15.88 4.16
C GLN A 67 -48.52 -14.90 4.12
N GLU A 68 -48.37 -13.72 3.50
CA GLU A 68 -49.48 -12.75 3.35
C GLU A 68 -50.63 -13.30 2.53
N ASN A 69 -50.33 -14.11 1.54
CA ASN A 69 -51.31 -14.66 0.59
C ASN A 69 -51.96 -16.00 1.04
N ASP A 70 -51.75 -16.40 2.29
CA ASP A 70 -52.37 -17.63 2.82
C ASP A 70 -53.90 -17.43 2.94
N PRO A 71 -54.73 -18.25 2.25
CA PRO A 71 -56.17 -18.10 2.26
C PRO A 71 -56.82 -18.42 3.60
N VAL A 72 -56.10 -19.03 4.53
CA VAL A 72 -56.64 -19.54 5.82
C VAL A 72 -56.57 -18.45 6.93
N ILE A 73 -55.85 -17.34 6.72
CA ILE A 73 -55.69 -16.31 7.76
C ILE A 73 -56.84 -15.31 7.81
N SER A 74 -57.11 -14.76 9.01
CA SER A 74 -58.09 -13.70 9.22
C SER A 74 -57.69 -12.37 8.54
N SER A 75 -58.64 -11.47 8.33
CA SER A 75 -58.35 -10.11 7.80
C SER A 75 -57.34 -9.35 8.69
N ASP A 76 -57.55 -9.39 10.01
CA ASP A 76 -56.71 -8.67 10.97
C ASP A 76 -55.25 -9.19 10.97
N GLU A 77 -55.09 -10.52 10.84
CA GLU A 77 -53.75 -11.12 10.72
C GLU A 77 -53.09 -10.80 9.38
N ARG A 78 -53.85 -10.70 8.31
CA ARG A 78 -53.33 -10.27 7.01
C ARG A 78 -52.84 -8.82 7.03
N ASP A 79 -53.58 -7.94 7.69
CA ASP A 79 -53.19 -6.53 7.80
C ASP A 79 -51.93 -6.33 8.67
N ARG A 80 -51.78 -7.16 9.73
CA ARG A 80 -50.52 -7.20 10.50
C ARG A 80 -49.34 -7.64 9.66
N ARG A 81 -49.47 -8.73 8.89
CA ARG A 81 -48.39 -9.22 8.02
C ARG A 81 -47.99 -8.23 6.92
N LYS A 82 -48.96 -7.48 6.39
CA LYS A 82 -48.68 -6.38 5.47
C LYS A 82 -47.85 -5.29 6.11
N GLN A 83 -48.18 -4.92 7.35
CA GLN A 83 -47.42 -3.92 8.08
C GLN A 83 -46.00 -4.43 8.38
N ASP A 84 -45.86 -5.67 8.85
CA ASP A 84 -44.55 -6.28 9.10
C ASP A 84 -43.70 -6.34 7.82
N ALA A 85 -44.28 -6.68 6.67
CA ALA A 85 -43.62 -6.67 5.39
C ALA A 85 -43.19 -5.26 4.98
N ALA A 86 -44.04 -4.24 5.18
CA ALA A 86 -43.71 -2.85 4.88
C ALA A 86 -42.54 -2.34 5.75
N ASP A 87 -42.55 -2.65 7.05
CA ASP A 87 -41.47 -2.28 7.98
C ASP A 87 -40.15 -3.00 7.61
N LYS A 88 -40.24 -4.27 7.21
CA LYS A 88 -39.09 -5.03 6.75
C LYS A 88 -38.51 -4.49 5.44
N LEU A 89 -39.36 -4.08 4.50
CA LEU A 89 -38.93 -3.45 3.25
C LEU A 89 -38.17 -2.14 3.53
N LYS A 90 -38.67 -1.33 4.45
CA LYS A 90 -37.99 -0.11 4.88
C LYS A 90 -36.61 -0.41 5.47
N LEU A 91 -36.53 -1.41 6.35
CA LEU A 91 -35.26 -1.85 6.92
C LEU A 91 -34.26 -2.30 5.85
N LEU A 92 -34.72 -3.00 4.81
CA LEU A 92 -33.88 -3.40 3.67
C LEU A 92 -33.35 -2.20 2.89
N GLN A 93 -34.19 -1.18 2.66
CA GLN A 93 -33.79 0.05 1.98
C GLN A 93 -32.72 0.80 2.80
N ASP A 94 -32.93 0.91 4.10
CA ASP A 94 -31.99 1.56 5.03
C ASP A 94 -30.65 0.80 5.06
N ARG A 95 -30.68 -0.54 5.14
CA ARG A 95 -29.47 -1.38 5.09
C ARG A 95 -28.73 -1.25 3.77
N LYS A 96 -29.44 -1.25 2.65
CA LYS A 96 -28.80 -1.05 1.33
C LYS A 96 -28.11 0.30 1.27
N THR A 97 -28.76 1.36 1.73
CA THR A 97 -28.18 2.69 1.79
C THR A 97 -26.92 2.74 2.67
N ALA A 98 -26.95 2.05 3.81
CA ALA A 98 -25.80 1.95 4.71
C ALA A 98 -24.62 1.22 4.06
N ILE A 99 -24.87 0.12 3.32
CA ILE A 99 -23.84 -0.62 2.56
C ILE A 99 -23.22 0.29 1.50
N ASP A 100 -24.05 0.94 0.67
CA ASP A 100 -23.58 1.83 -0.38
C ASP A 100 -22.73 3.01 0.18
N GLN A 101 -23.05 3.50 1.37
CA GLN A 101 -22.27 4.53 2.07
C GLN A 101 -20.96 3.98 2.60
N TYR A 102 -20.99 2.79 3.22
CA TYR A 102 -19.81 2.13 3.75
C TYR A 102 -18.78 1.85 2.66
N GLU A 103 -19.20 1.26 1.53
CA GLU A 103 -18.32 0.98 0.39
C GLU A 103 -17.62 2.25 -0.13
N ARG A 104 -18.39 3.34 -0.33
CA ARG A 104 -17.80 4.63 -0.76
C ARG A 104 -16.80 5.17 0.26
N GLN A 105 -17.13 5.10 1.54
CA GLN A 105 -16.24 5.58 2.60
C GLN A 105 -14.99 4.71 2.74
N ALA A 106 -15.12 3.39 2.62
CA ALA A 106 -14.02 2.45 2.64
C ALA A 106 -13.02 2.74 1.50
N GLN A 107 -13.54 2.91 0.27
CA GLN A 107 -12.73 3.23 -0.90
C GLN A 107 -12.01 4.59 -0.74
N ALA A 108 -12.72 5.62 -0.28
CA ALA A 108 -12.13 6.93 -0.04
C ALA A 108 -11.03 6.87 1.03
N THR A 109 -11.26 6.12 2.12
CA THR A 109 -10.28 5.92 3.20
C THR A 109 -9.01 5.24 2.70
N LEU A 110 -9.13 4.15 1.92
CA LEU A 110 -7.98 3.45 1.36
C LEU A 110 -7.20 4.33 0.38
N SER A 111 -7.90 5.07 -0.50
CA SER A 111 -7.27 5.99 -1.44
C SER A 111 -6.48 7.09 -0.71
N ASP A 112 -7.06 7.71 0.31
CA ASP A 112 -6.40 8.74 1.13
C ASP A 112 -5.17 8.18 1.87
N GLN A 113 -5.27 6.97 2.44
CA GLN A 113 -4.15 6.32 3.11
C GLN A 113 -3.00 6.00 2.14
N LEU A 114 -3.31 5.51 0.93
CA LEU A 114 -2.32 5.25 -0.12
C LEU A 114 -1.62 6.53 -0.54
N GLN A 115 -2.36 7.60 -0.75
CA GLN A 115 -1.78 8.89 -1.11
C GLN A 115 -0.87 9.44 -0.02
N ARG A 116 -1.33 9.48 1.22
CA ARG A 116 -0.53 9.94 2.38
C ARG A 116 0.73 9.11 2.58
N MET A 117 0.63 7.79 2.40
CA MET A 117 1.79 6.90 2.47
C MET A 117 2.81 7.27 1.39
N ARG A 118 2.34 7.41 0.13
CA ARG A 118 3.22 7.79 -0.99
C ARG A 118 3.91 9.12 -0.75
N ASP A 119 3.16 10.14 -0.34
CA ASP A 119 3.70 11.48 -0.09
C ASP A 119 4.76 11.45 1.02
N LYS A 120 4.49 10.77 2.12
CA LYS A 120 5.43 10.63 3.24
C LYS A 120 6.71 9.89 2.84
N VAL A 121 6.58 8.80 2.11
CA VAL A 121 7.73 8.02 1.61
C VAL A 121 8.57 8.85 0.65
N LEU A 122 7.94 9.60 -0.27
CA LEU A 122 8.65 10.47 -1.20
C LEU A 122 9.39 11.61 -0.51
N VAL A 123 8.87 12.14 0.59
CA VAL A 123 9.58 13.15 1.41
C VAL A 123 10.85 12.54 2.00
N ASP A 124 10.78 11.35 2.60
CA ASP A 124 11.94 10.66 3.17
C ASP A 124 12.99 10.36 2.08
N ILE A 125 12.57 9.84 0.92
CA ILE A 125 13.48 9.54 -0.20
C ILE A 125 14.16 10.80 -0.71
N ARG A 126 13.42 11.89 -0.95
CA ARG A 126 13.97 13.16 -1.42
C ARG A 126 14.99 13.74 -0.44
N ALA A 127 14.74 13.63 0.86
CA ALA A 127 15.69 14.05 1.88
C ALA A 127 16.99 13.24 1.77
N ALA A 128 16.91 11.92 1.72
CA ALA A 128 18.08 11.05 1.60
C ALA A 128 18.87 11.28 0.30
N VAL A 129 18.18 11.48 -0.83
CA VAL A 129 18.81 11.82 -2.12
C VAL A 129 19.53 13.18 -2.01
N SER A 130 18.87 14.18 -1.42
CA SER A 130 19.48 15.52 -1.24
C SER A 130 20.74 15.47 -0.38
N ASP A 131 20.72 14.70 0.71
CA ASP A 131 21.88 14.57 1.60
C ASP A 131 23.04 13.87 0.89
N LYS A 132 22.78 12.79 0.16
CA LYS A 132 23.80 12.10 -0.66
C LYS A 132 24.35 13.00 -1.75
N ALA A 133 23.49 13.76 -2.42
CA ALA A 133 23.89 14.71 -3.45
C ALA A 133 24.85 15.78 -2.91
N LYS A 134 24.52 16.38 -1.77
CA LYS A 134 25.37 17.41 -1.12
C LYS A 134 26.73 16.85 -0.70
N ILE A 135 26.75 15.67 -0.04
CA ILE A 135 27.98 15.01 0.38
C ILE A 135 28.86 14.64 -0.83
N GLY A 136 28.25 14.17 -1.92
CA GLY A 136 28.95 13.77 -3.13
C GLY A 136 29.32 14.92 -4.07
N GLY A 137 28.95 16.17 -3.76
CA GLY A 137 29.19 17.34 -4.58
C GLY A 137 28.43 17.33 -5.92
N TYR A 138 27.29 16.65 -5.96
CA TYR A 138 26.40 16.65 -7.12
C TYR A 138 25.62 17.95 -7.20
N THR A 139 25.54 18.54 -8.39
CA THR A 139 24.78 19.77 -8.67
C THR A 139 23.36 19.46 -9.12
N LEU A 140 23.12 18.26 -9.65
CA LEU A 140 21.82 17.77 -10.11
C LEU A 140 21.73 16.27 -9.88
N VAL A 141 20.55 15.77 -9.48
CA VAL A 141 20.22 14.34 -9.45
C VAL A 141 18.94 14.13 -10.25
N ILE A 142 18.97 13.17 -11.16
CA ILE A 142 17.90 12.88 -12.10
C ILE A 142 17.29 11.51 -11.76
N ASP A 143 15.95 11.45 -11.76
CA ASP A 143 15.23 10.19 -11.67
C ASP A 143 15.21 9.49 -13.03
N VAL A 144 15.92 8.38 -13.17
CA VAL A 144 16.00 7.60 -14.41
C VAL A 144 14.82 6.66 -14.61
N SER A 145 14.02 6.43 -13.56
CA SER A 145 12.78 5.65 -13.64
C SER A 145 11.57 6.50 -14.07
N ALA A 146 11.78 7.81 -14.34
CA ALA A 146 10.70 8.70 -14.72
C ALA A 146 10.08 8.30 -16.07
N GLN A 147 8.74 8.21 -16.08
CA GLN A 147 7.96 7.89 -17.26
C GLN A 147 7.15 9.10 -17.74
N GLY A 148 7.01 9.23 -19.04
CA GLY A 148 6.13 10.20 -19.67
C GLY A 148 4.65 9.82 -19.54
N ILE A 149 3.76 10.70 -20.06
CA ILE A 149 2.29 10.50 -20.02
C ILE A 149 1.86 9.21 -20.71
N THR A 150 2.61 8.75 -21.70
CA THR A 150 2.37 7.51 -22.46
C THR A 150 3.02 6.27 -21.83
N SER A 151 3.45 6.34 -20.56
CA SER A 151 4.20 5.28 -19.86
C SER A 151 5.47 4.84 -20.61
N THR A 152 6.08 5.75 -21.36
CA THR A 152 7.39 5.56 -21.99
C THR A 152 8.48 6.15 -21.12
N ASP A 153 9.63 5.48 -21.06
CA ASP A 153 10.76 5.96 -20.29
C ASP A 153 11.25 7.32 -20.82
N VAL A 154 11.46 8.28 -19.91
CA VAL A 154 11.98 9.61 -20.25
C VAL A 154 13.49 9.53 -20.56
N PHE A 155 14.19 8.66 -19.84
CA PHE A 155 15.63 8.44 -20.01
C PHE A 155 15.86 7.10 -20.69
N LEU A 156 16.34 7.14 -21.94
CA LEU A 156 16.61 5.93 -22.74
C LEU A 156 17.96 5.28 -22.42
N TYR A 157 18.87 6.08 -21.86
CA TYR A 157 20.21 5.63 -21.49
C TYR A 157 20.80 6.50 -20.38
N HIS A 158 21.44 5.89 -19.41
CA HIS A 158 22.30 6.52 -18.42
C HIS A 158 23.47 5.60 -18.08
N ALA A 159 24.64 6.18 -17.82
CA ALA A 159 25.76 5.41 -17.30
C ALA A 159 25.62 5.19 -15.80
N SER A 160 26.06 4.04 -15.30
CA SER A 160 25.95 3.65 -13.90
C SER A 160 26.95 4.32 -12.95
N GLU A 161 27.93 5.03 -13.49
CA GLU A 161 29.07 5.59 -12.72
C GLU A 161 28.67 6.58 -11.63
N ASN A 162 27.54 7.29 -11.82
CA ASN A 162 27.01 8.26 -10.88
C ASN A 162 25.62 7.88 -10.35
N ASP A 163 25.30 6.59 -10.36
CA ASP A 163 24.04 6.07 -9.80
C ASP A 163 24.13 6.02 -8.27
N LEU A 164 23.26 6.77 -7.62
CA LEU A 164 23.18 6.89 -6.17
C LEU A 164 22.12 5.95 -5.54
N THR A 165 21.41 5.19 -6.36
CA THR A 165 20.24 4.40 -5.93
C THR A 165 20.56 3.49 -4.76
N ASP A 166 21.58 2.62 -4.89
CA ASP A 166 21.91 1.64 -3.85
C ASP A 166 22.43 2.29 -2.57
N ASP A 167 23.20 3.37 -2.69
CA ASP A 167 23.72 4.13 -1.56
C ASP A 167 22.59 4.84 -0.79
N VAL A 168 21.64 5.45 -1.51
CA VAL A 168 20.45 6.07 -0.93
C VAL A 168 19.58 5.02 -0.27
N LEU A 169 19.35 3.88 -0.94
CA LEU A 169 18.56 2.79 -0.39
C LEU A 169 19.17 2.23 0.90
N LYS A 170 20.49 2.07 0.94
CA LYS A 170 21.21 1.65 2.15
C LYS A 170 21.02 2.64 3.30
N GLN A 171 21.08 3.94 3.03
CA GLN A 171 20.84 4.99 4.01
C GLN A 171 19.40 4.96 4.51
N LEU A 172 18.41 4.86 3.63
CA LEU A 172 16.99 4.77 3.97
C LEU A 172 16.68 3.55 4.85
N ASN A 173 17.33 2.42 4.58
CA ASN A 173 17.11 1.17 5.29
C ASN A 173 18.03 0.98 6.51
N ALA A 174 18.90 1.92 6.84
CA ALA A 174 19.80 1.82 8.00
C ALA A 174 19.06 1.72 9.35
N GLY A 175 17.84 2.26 9.43
CA GLY A 175 16.97 2.17 10.62
C GLY A 175 15.87 1.10 10.50
N ALA A 176 15.98 0.18 9.53
CA ALA A 176 14.99 -0.89 9.40
C ALA A 176 15.03 -1.82 10.63
N PRO A 177 13.86 -2.27 11.13
CA PRO A 177 13.81 -3.30 12.16
C PRO A 177 14.58 -4.54 11.68
N ILE A 178 15.37 -5.14 12.55
CA ILE A 178 16.03 -6.40 12.24
C ILE A 178 14.94 -7.47 12.17
N ASP A 179 14.67 -7.98 10.97
CA ASP A 179 13.77 -9.12 10.79
C ASP A 179 14.39 -10.34 11.48
N THR A 180 13.90 -10.67 12.66
CA THR A 180 14.29 -11.87 13.40
C THR A 180 13.77 -13.16 12.75
N THR A 181 13.12 -13.07 11.59
CA THR A 181 12.60 -14.18 10.79
C THR A 181 13.56 -14.73 9.75
N THR A 182 14.77 -14.19 9.61
CA THR A 182 15.78 -14.87 8.80
C THR A 182 16.25 -16.10 9.57
N PRO A 183 16.02 -17.35 9.09
CA PRO A 183 16.54 -18.53 9.75
C PRO A 183 18.08 -18.40 9.79
N ALA A 184 18.64 -18.50 10.99
CA ALA A 184 20.07 -18.52 11.19
C ALA A 184 20.68 -19.51 10.20
N ILE A 185 21.56 -19.03 9.33
CA ILE A 185 22.38 -19.89 8.48
C ILE A 185 23.20 -20.73 9.48
N THR A 186 22.79 -21.99 9.65
CA THR A 186 23.50 -22.96 10.45
C THR A 186 24.87 -23.18 9.79
N MET A 187 25.89 -22.52 10.30
CA MET A 187 27.25 -22.82 9.89
C MET A 187 27.54 -24.30 10.22
N PRO A 188 28.04 -25.11 9.29
CA PRO A 188 28.40 -26.49 9.59
C PRO A 188 29.50 -26.45 10.66
N SER A 189 29.28 -27.15 11.78
CA SER A 189 30.28 -27.35 12.82
C SER A 189 31.50 -28.01 12.20
N PRO A 190 32.73 -27.56 12.51
CA PRO A 190 33.94 -28.24 12.07
C PRO A 190 33.98 -29.64 12.68
N SER A 191 33.95 -30.65 11.82
CA SER A 191 34.16 -32.03 12.19
C SER A 191 35.55 -32.18 12.80
N LEU A 192 35.59 -32.47 14.10
CA LEU A 192 36.85 -32.93 14.74
C LEU A 192 37.28 -34.25 14.11
N LEU A 193 38.33 -34.18 13.30
CA LEU A 193 39.04 -35.36 12.81
C LEU A 193 39.51 -36.20 13.98
N GLY A 194 39.06 -37.44 13.99
CA GLY A 194 39.49 -38.44 14.94
C GLY A 194 41.02 -38.67 14.88
N THR A 195 41.64 -38.57 16.01
CA THR A 195 43.00 -39.08 16.23
C THR A 195 42.95 -40.59 16.35
N ASN A 196 43.36 -41.30 15.32
CA ASN A 196 43.83 -42.67 15.46
C ASN A 196 45.25 -42.63 16.04
N SER A 197 45.51 -43.37 17.09
CA SER A 197 46.81 -43.79 17.51
C SER A 197 46.80 -45.24 18.00
N PRO A 198 47.97 -45.94 17.95
CA PRO A 198 48.20 -47.30 17.49
C PRO A 198 47.81 -48.40 18.45
#